data_627104c440e286947f7294704bc3a8eb
#
_entry.id   627104c440e286947f7294704bc3a8eb
#
_cell.length_a   1.000
_cell.length_b   1.000
_cell.length_c   1.000
_cell.angle_alpha   90.00
_cell.angle_beta   90.00
_cell.angle_gamma   90.00
#
_symmetry.space_group_name_H-M   'P 1'
#
loop_
_entity.id
_entity.type
_entity.pdbx_description
1 polymer ?
#
loop_
_entity_poly.entity_id
_entity_poly.type
_entity_poly.pdbx_seq_one_letter_code
_entity_poly.pdbx_strand_id
1 'polypeptide(L)'
;MLESSGGFNEDTVTDDLDLSFRLLTHGALVGLLWDPPVQEEAVPGIHALWKQRQRWAEGGLQRFFDYWPVLTSAQLSLRQRWDLTAFFLLQYALPVVSFADLSTALITRSLPVYWPLSVVAFSVSGLAYWRGCRGGSEGPEIPSASLANLLVAIAYLGHWFVVIPWVTLRMSLLPKRLVWAKTSHGQEHPVQA
;
A
#
# COMPACT_ATOMS: atom_id res chain seq x y z
N MET A 1 9.12 -23.41 -7.58
CA MET A 1 9.39 -22.04 -7.13
C MET A 1 8.61 -21.67 -5.86
N LEU A 2 7.28 -21.87 -5.79
CA LEU A 2 6.51 -21.63 -4.57
C LEU A 2 6.97 -22.53 -3.41
N GLU A 3 7.13 -23.83 -3.63
CA GLU A 3 7.66 -24.76 -2.62
C GLU A 3 9.10 -24.44 -2.21
N SER A 4 9.95 -24.07 -3.18
CA SER A 4 11.33 -23.70 -2.89
C SER A 4 11.48 -22.38 -2.13
N SER A 5 10.49 -21.50 -2.17
CA SER A 5 10.44 -20.26 -1.39
C SER A 5 9.87 -20.46 0.02
N GLY A 6 9.47 -21.68 0.40
CA GLY A 6 8.91 -22.01 1.72
C GLY A 6 7.40 -21.78 1.85
N GLY A 7 6.66 -21.59 0.76
CA GLY A 7 5.20 -21.42 0.77
C GLY A 7 4.72 -20.11 1.42
N PHE A 8 3.51 -20.09 1.97
CA PHE A 8 2.97 -18.96 2.70
C PHE A 8 3.55 -18.88 4.12
N ASN A 9 3.77 -17.67 4.61
CA ASN A 9 4.28 -17.42 5.95
C ASN A 9 3.12 -17.04 6.88
N GLU A 10 2.80 -17.93 7.82
CA GLU A 10 1.70 -17.74 8.77
C GLU A 10 2.03 -16.72 9.87
N ASP A 11 3.31 -16.36 10.05
CA ASP A 11 3.77 -15.39 11.05
C ASP A 11 3.69 -13.93 10.58
N THR A 12 2.97 -13.66 9.50
CA THR A 12 2.78 -12.31 8.95
C THR A 12 1.32 -11.94 8.78
N VAL A 13 1.02 -10.64 8.91
CA VAL A 13 -0.32 -10.10 8.65
C VAL A 13 -0.54 -9.74 7.17
N THR A 14 0.48 -9.92 6.31
CA THR A 14 0.47 -9.68 4.86
C THR A 14 1.28 -10.77 4.17
N ASP A 15 0.71 -11.96 4.11
CA ASP A 15 1.31 -13.17 3.54
C ASP A 15 1.57 -13.04 2.02
N ASP A 16 0.71 -12.37 1.29
CA ASP A 16 0.82 -12.05 -0.12
C ASP A 16 2.05 -11.17 -0.43
N LEU A 17 2.25 -10.13 0.36
CA LEU A 17 3.40 -9.23 0.23
C LEU A 17 4.71 -9.94 0.61
N ASP A 18 4.70 -10.72 1.69
CA ASP A 18 5.85 -11.53 2.11
C ASP A 18 6.26 -12.53 1.04
N LEU A 19 5.29 -13.26 0.49
CA LEU A 19 5.52 -14.18 -0.60
C LEU A 19 6.10 -13.48 -1.82
N SER A 20 5.60 -12.31 -2.18
CA SER A 20 6.11 -11.51 -3.29
C SER A 20 7.58 -11.13 -3.09
N PHE A 21 7.98 -10.68 -1.91
CA PHE A 21 9.38 -10.39 -1.60
C PHE A 21 10.27 -11.64 -1.71
N ARG A 22 9.83 -12.77 -1.17
CA ARG A 22 10.59 -14.04 -1.24
C ARG A 22 10.74 -14.52 -2.68
N LEU A 23 9.69 -14.47 -3.47
CA LEU A 23 9.76 -14.86 -4.88
C LEU A 23 10.71 -13.95 -5.68
N LEU A 24 10.69 -12.64 -5.45
CA LEU A 24 11.62 -11.70 -6.07
C LEU A 24 13.08 -12.01 -5.72
N THR A 25 13.36 -12.39 -4.46
CA THR A 25 14.72 -12.76 -4.03
C THR A 25 15.21 -14.08 -4.64
N HIS A 26 14.29 -14.94 -5.08
CA HIS A 26 14.59 -16.17 -5.83
C HIS A 26 14.58 -15.96 -7.34
N GLY A 27 14.59 -14.70 -7.80
CA GLY A 27 14.68 -14.37 -9.23
C GLY A 27 13.37 -14.48 -10.00
N ALA A 28 12.21 -14.58 -9.31
CA ALA A 28 10.93 -14.55 -9.97
C ALA A 28 10.64 -13.16 -10.56
N LEU A 29 9.87 -13.16 -11.64
CA LEU A 29 9.31 -11.94 -12.22
C LEU A 29 7.84 -11.86 -11.82
N VAL A 30 7.42 -10.68 -11.39
CA VAL A 30 6.01 -10.40 -11.09
C VAL A 30 5.37 -9.82 -12.35
N GLY A 31 4.29 -10.43 -12.79
CA GLY A 31 3.49 -9.98 -13.93
C GLY A 31 2.07 -9.62 -13.51
N LEU A 32 1.37 -8.89 -14.36
CA LEU A 32 -0.03 -8.55 -14.20
C LEU A 32 -0.86 -9.39 -15.17
N LEU A 33 -1.89 -10.06 -14.64
CA LEU A 33 -2.86 -10.82 -15.43
C LEU A 33 -4.23 -10.16 -15.30
N TRP A 34 -4.83 -9.78 -16.42
CA TRP A 34 -6.12 -9.12 -16.46
C TRP A 34 -7.31 -10.11 -16.61
N ASP A 35 -7.06 -11.30 -17.13
CA ASP A 35 -8.08 -12.32 -17.39
C ASP A 35 -7.62 -13.70 -16.89
N PRO A 36 -8.37 -14.37 -16.01
CA PRO A 36 -9.60 -13.89 -15.36
C PRO A 36 -9.33 -12.83 -14.27
N PRO A 37 -10.22 -11.84 -14.11
CA PRO A 37 -10.09 -10.85 -13.05
C PRO A 37 -10.39 -11.45 -11.69
N VAL A 38 -9.61 -11.07 -10.67
CA VAL A 38 -9.92 -11.37 -9.28
C VAL A 38 -10.91 -10.33 -8.77
N GLN A 39 -12.05 -10.80 -8.25
CA GLN A 39 -13.06 -9.93 -7.65
C GLN A 39 -12.93 -9.96 -6.13
N GLU A 40 -12.96 -8.79 -5.53
CA GLU A 40 -12.96 -8.61 -4.07
C GLU A 40 -14.24 -7.91 -3.63
N GLU A 41 -14.77 -8.35 -2.49
CA GLU A 41 -15.89 -7.64 -1.87
C GLU A 41 -15.38 -6.37 -1.16
N ALA A 42 -16.02 -5.25 -1.45
CA ALA A 42 -15.67 -3.98 -0.82
C ALA A 42 -16.02 -4.01 0.69
N VAL A 43 -15.21 -3.35 1.50
CA VAL A 43 -15.50 -3.21 2.93
C VAL A 43 -16.72 -2.31 3.16
N PRO A 44 -17.67 -2.70 4.05
CA PRO A 44 -18.98 -2.08 4.14
C PRO A 44 -19.00 -0.69 4.80
N GLY A 45 -17.87 -0.21 5.34
CA GLY A 45 -17.85 1.07 6.01
C GLY A 45 -16.48 1.56 6.44
N ILE A 46 -16.44 2.81 6.87
CA ILE A 46 -15.19 3.52 7.20
C ILE A 46 -14.40 2.86 8.34
N HIS A 47 -15.08 2.25 9.31
CA HIS A 47 -14.42 1.55 10.42
C HIS A 47 -13.73 0.26 9.94
N ALA A 48 -14.39 -0.51 9.08
CA ALA A 48 -13.82 -1.70 8.46
C ALA A 48 -12.65 -1.33 7.54
N LEU A 49 -12.80 -0.25 6.75
CA LEU A 49 -11.73 0.31 5.93
C LEU A 49 -10.53 0.72 6.79
N TRP A 50 -10.76 1.44 7.89
CA TRP A 50 -9.70 1.86 8.80
C TRP A 50 -8.91 0.68 9.37
N LYS A 51 -9.60 -0.37 9.84
CA LYS A 51 -8.96 -1.61 10.32
C LYS A 51 -8.15 -2.31 9.24
N GLN A 52 -8.71 -2.44 8.04
CA GLN A 52 -8.04 -3.05 6.89
C GLN A 52 -6.77 -2.28 6.52
N ARG A 53 -6.86 -0.95 6.41
CA ARG A 53 -5.74 -0.09 6.03
C ARG A 53 -4.63 -0.06 7.08
N GLN A 54 -4.98 -0.09 8.37
CA GLN A 54 -3.98 -0.23 9.43
C GLN A 54 -3.21 -1.55 9.30
N ARG A 55 -3.91 -2.66 9.06
CA ARG A 55 -3.28 -3.97 8.86
C ARG A 55 -2.32 -3.95 7.66
N TRP A 56 -2.75 -3.39 6.53
CA TRP A 56 -1.92 -3.29 5.33
C TRP A 56 -0.70 -2.40 5.55
N ALA A 57 -0.88 -1.25 6.21
CA ALA A 57 0.23 -0.35 6.52
C ALA A 57 1.23 -1.00 7.47
N GLU A 58 0.75 -1.65 8.53
CA GLU A 58 1.61 -2.33 9.50
C GLU A 58 2.37 -3.51 8.87
N GLY A 59 1.66 -4.37 8.11
CA GLY A 59 2.27 -5.49 7.41
C GLY A 59 3.31 -5.05 6.39
N GLY A 60 3.01 -4.01 5.61
CA GLY A 60 3.96 -3.46 4.64
C GLY A 60 5.21 -2.88 5.29
N LEU A 61 5.07 -2.12 6.39
CA LEU A 61 6.20 -1.62 7.16
C LEU A 61 7.04 -2.76 7.75
N GLN A 62 6.40 -3.77 8.34
CA GLN A 62 7.09 -4.95 8.89
C GLN A 62 7.91 -5.65 7.80
N ARG A 63 7.30 -5.95 6.65
CA ARG A 63 7.98 -6.61 5.53
C ARG A 63 9.15 -5.78 5.01
N PHE A 64 8.98 -4.49 4.89
CA PHE A 64 10.07 -3.64 4.45
C PHE A 64 11.28 -3.69 5.38
N PHE A 65 11.06 -3.62 6.70
CA PHE A 65 12.13 -3.71 7.67
C PHE A 65 12.74 -5.11 7.76
N ASP A 66 11.94 -6.17 7.68
CA ASP A 66 12.41 -7.54 7.73
C ASP A 66 13.26 -7.89 6.50
N TYR A 67 12.94 -7.33 5.32
CA TYR A 67 13.69 -7.53 4.08
C TYR A 67 14.76 -6.45 3.82
N TRP A 68 14.98 -5.51 4.74
CA TRP A 68 16.01 -4.48 4.58
C TRP A 68 17.40 -5.02 4.25
N PRO A 69 17.90 -6.09 4.90
CA PRO A 69 19.19 -6.69 4.56
C PRO A 69 19.25 -7.19 3.13
N VAL A 70 18.14 -7.70 2.60
CA VAL A 70 18.05 -8.19 1.20
C VAL A 70 18.02 -7.03 0.22
N LEU A 71 17.30 -5.95 0.54
CA LEU A 71 17.25 -4.73 -0.28
C LEU A 71 18.63 -4.08 -0.44
N THR A 72 19.49 -4.21 0.56
CA THR A 72 20.86 -3.68 0.55
C THR A 72 21.90 -4.67 0.00
N SER A 73 21.52 -5.93 -0.24
CA SER A 73 22.41 -6.99 -0.72
C SER A 73 22.49 -7.04 -2.26
N ALA A 74 23.45 -7.85 -2.78
CA ALA A 74 23.58 -8.12 -4.20
C ALA A 74 22.57 -9.15 -4.75
N GLN A 75 21.64 -9.66 -3.93
CA GLN A 75 20.62 -10.64 -4.36
C GLN A 75 19.59 -10.02 -5.33
N LEU A 76 19.35 -8.72 -5.21
CA LEU A 76 18.50 -7.97 -6.10
C LEU A 76 19.32 -7.14 -7.10
N SER A 77 18.82 -7.01 -8.33
CA SER A 77 19.37 -6.09 -9.31
C SER A 77 19.26 -4.64 -8.82
N LEU A 78 20.10 -3.74 -9.33
CA LEU A 78 20.06 -2.32 -9.00
C LEU A 78 18.69 -1.70 -9.28
N ARG A 79 18.04 -2.12 -10.37
CA ARG A 79 16.69 -1.66 -10.73
C ARG A 79 15.65 -2.09 -9.68
N GLN A 80 15.64 -3.36 -9.29
CA GLN A 80 14.70 -3.87 -8.27
C GLN A 80 14.92 -3.17 -6.93
N ARG A 81 16.17 -2.96 -6.52
CA ARG A 81 16.48 -2.22 -5.29
C ARG A 81 15.95 -0.79 -5.35
N TRP A 82 16.14 -0.12 -6.48
CA TRP A 82 15.63 1.23 -6.68
C TRP A 82 14.10 1.27 -6.65
N ASP A 83 13.45 0.37 -7.38
CA ASP A 83 11.98 0.30 -7.45
C ASP A 83 11.36 0.07 -6.06
N LEU A 84 11.89 -0.90 -5.29
CA LEU A 84 11.41 -1.20 -3.95
C LEU A 84 11.71 -0.06 -2.95
N THR A 85 12.89 0.56 -3.03
CA THR A 85 13.24 1.71 -2.18
C THR A 85 12.36 2.92 -2.51
N ALA A 86 12.15 3.23 -3.79
CA ALA A 86 11.27 4.31 -4.21
C ALA A 86 9.82 4.07 -3.76
N PHE A 87 9.33 2.83 -3.89
CA PHE A 87 8.02 2.45 -3.38
C PHE A 87 7.92 2.72 -1.87
N PHE A 88 8.91 2.29 -1.07
CA PHE A 88 8.92 2.54 0.36
C PHE A 88 8.94 4.04 0.69
N LEU A 89 9.80 4.80 0.03
CA LEU A 89 9.91 6.24 0.29
C LEU A 89 8.59 6.97 -0.03
N LEU A 90 7.96 6.65 -1.14
CA LEU A 90 6.72 7.30 -1.56
C LEU A 90 5.52 6.83 -0.73
N GLN A 91 5.43 5.53 -0.45
CA GLN A 91 4.26 4.96 0.23
C GLN A 91 4.30 5.14 1.74
N TYR A 92 5.48 5.08 2.37
CA TYR A 92 5.60 5.09 3.85
C TYR A 92 6.32 6.32 4.40
N ALA A 93 7.48 6.68 3.86
CA ALA A 93 8.26 7.78 4.40
C ALA A 93 7.61 9.14 4.10
N LEU A 94 7.18 9.37 2.86
CA LEU A 94 6.57 10.64 2.45
C LEU A 94 5.32 11.01 3.26
N PRO A 95 4.33 10.11 3.50
CA PRO A 95 3.19 10.45 4.36
C PRO A 95 3.58 10.83 5.79
N VAL A 96 4.57 10.14 6.38
CA VAL A 96 5.04 10.46 7.75
C VAL A 96 5.69 11.83 7.79
N VAL A 97 6.62 12.09 6.86
CA VAL A 97 7.34 13.38 6.79
C VAL A 97 6.37 14.52 6.50
N SER A 98 5.44 14.32 5.56
CA SER A 98 4.44 15.34 5.20
C SER A 98 3.47 15.63 6.35
N PHE A 99 3.05 14.61 7.10
CA PHE A 99 2.19 14.78 8.26
C PHE A 99 2.92 15.53 9.38
N ALA A 100 4.18 15.18 9.66
CA ALA A 100 5.00 15.86 10.65
C ALA A 100 5.26 17.33 10.27
N ASP A 101 5.61 17.58 9.00
CA ASP A 101 5.83 18.90 8.44
C ASP A 101 4.58 19.79 8.55
N LEU A 102 3.43 19.29 8.11
CA LEU A 102 2.16 20.01 8.22
C LEU A 102 1.79 20.29 9.68
N SER A 103 1.96 19.33 10.57
CA SER A 103 1.68 19.49 12.00
C SER A 103 2.59 20.56 12.61
N THR A 104 3.88 20.54 12.29
CA THR A 104 4.86 21.55 12.73
C THR A 104 4.50 22.92 12.18
N ALA A 105 4.19 23.02 10.90
CA ALA A 105 3.79 24.27 10.25
C ALA A 105 2.56 24.91 10.92
N LEU A 106 1.56 24.10 11.27
CA LEU A 106 0.37 24.56 11.99
C LEU A 106 0.70 25.07 13.39
N ILE A 107 1.55 24.36 14.15
CA ILE A 107 1.95 24.75 15.51
C ILE A 107 2.79 26.04 15.49
N THR A 108 3.76 26.12 14.58
CA THR A 108 4.70 27.25 14.49
C THR A 108 4.18 28.40 13.64
N ARG A 109 3.01 28.26 13.03
CA ARG A 109 2.41 29.22 12.08
C ARG A 109 3.34 29.56 10.92
N SER A 110 4.11 28.59 10.45
CA SER A 110 5.01 28.67 9.30
C SER A 110 4.42 27.96 8.08
N LEU A 111 5.06 28.11 6.92
CA LEU A 111 4.69 27.32 5.74
C LEU A 111 5.34 25.92 5.83
N PRO A 112 4.63 24.85 5.48
CA PRO A 112 5.22 23.53 5.42
C PRO A 112 6.28 23.47 4.29
N VAL A 113 7.36 22.72 4.53
CA VAL A 113 8.52 22.64 3.61
C VAL A 113 8.35 21.53 2.59
N TYR A 114 7.80 20.37 3.02
CA TYR A 114 7.72 19.17 2.17
C TYR A 114 6.41 19.01 1.40
N TRP A 115 5.44 19.90 1.59
CA TRP A 115 4.17 19.84 0.86
C TRP A 115 4.31 19.80 -0.67
N PRO A 116 5.34 20.43 -1.31
CA PRO A 116 5.47 20.33 -2.76
C PRO A 116 5.71 18.89 -3.24
N LEU A 117 6.44 18.06 -2.45
CA LEU A 117 6.64 16.64 -2.77
C LEU A 117 5.33 15.85 -2.73
N SER A 118 4.46 16.14 -1.76
CA SER A 118 3.13 15.54 -1.69
C SER A 118 2.26 15.94 -2.88
N VAL A 119 2.29 17.21 -3.27
CA VAL A 119 1.58 17.68 -4.48
C VAL A 119 2.08 16.96 -5.72
N VAL A 120 3.40 16.82 -5.89
CA VAL A 120 3.98 16.06 -7.02
C VAL A 120 3.50 14.61 -6.99
N ALA A 121 3.58 13.93 -5.84
CA ALA A 121 3.16 12.54 -5.71
C ALA A 121 1.67 12.35 -6.05
N PHE A 122 0.79 13.22 -5.55
CA PHE A 122 -0.64 13.20 -5.90
C PHE A 122 -0.88 13.53 -7.38
N SER A 123 -0.14 14.48 -7.95
CA SER A 123 -0.26 14.84 -9.36
C SER A 123 0.15 13.69 -10.27
N VAL A 124 1.24 13.00 -9.96
CA VAL A 124 1.69 11.81 -10.70
C VAL A 124 0.65 10.68 -10.58
N SER A 125 0.13 10.42 -9.38
CA SER A 125 -0.93 9.42 -9.15
C SER A 125 -2.21 9.78 -9.90
N GLY A 126 -2.62 11.04 -9.87
CA GLY A 126 -3.77 11.55 -10.61
C GLY A 126 -3.61 11.41 -12.12
N LEU A 127 -2.41 11.73 -12.64
CA LEU A 127 -2.11 11.57 -14.06
C LEU A 127 -2.10 10.09 -14.49
N ALA A 128 -1.56 9.21 -13.65
CA ALA A 128 -1.57 7.77 -13.89
C ALA A 128 -3.01 7.24 -13.94
N TYR A 129 -3.85 7.62 -12.97
CA TYR A 129 -5.28 7.30 -12.96
C TYR A 129 -5.98 7.81 -14.22
N TRP A 130 -5.79 9.10 -14.58
CA TRP A 130 -6.38 9.71 -15.76
C TRP A 130 -6.01 9.01 -17.06
N ARG A 131 -4.73 8.63 -17.19
CA ARG A 131 -4.23 7.86 -18.34
C ARG A 131 -4.82 6.44 -18.35
N GLY A 132 -4.88 5.78 -17.21
CA GLY A 132 -5.49 4.46 -17.07
C GLY A 132 -6.94 4.44 -17.54
N CYS A 133 -7.74 5.44 -17.12
CA CYS A 133 -9.14 5.58 -17.56
C CYS A 133 -9.31 5.82 -19.07
N ARG A 134 -8.28 6.28 -19.78
CA ARG A 134 -8.34 6.57 -21.22
C ARG A 134 -7.71 5.49 -22.09
N GLY A 135 -6.80 4.70 -21.55
CA GLY A 135 -5.99 3.75 -22.32
C GLY A 135 -6.48 2.30 -22.31
N GLY A 136 -7.53 1.98 -21.57
CA GLY A 136 -7.91 0.61 -21.31
C GLY A 136 -8.87 0.03 -22.34
N SER A 137 -8.36 -0.84 -23.21
CA SER A 137 -9.16 -1.83 -23.94
C SER A 137 -9.12 -3.22 -23.27
N GLU A 138 -8.22 -3.41 -22.30
CA GLU A 138 -7.98 -4.67 -21.61
C GLU A 138 -8.30 -4.52 -20.12
N GLY A 139 -8.96 -5.52 -19.54
CA GLY A 139 -9.31 -5.55 -18.11
C GLY A 139 -10.75 -5.15 -17.80
N PRO A 140 -11.08 -4.99 -16.50
CA PRO A 140 -12.42 -4.64 -16.05
C PRO A 140 -12.82 -3.22 -16.49
N GLU A 141 -14.12 -2.98 -16.57
CA GLU A 141 -14.65 -1.63 -16.84
C GLU A 141 -14.15 -0.62 -15.80
N ILE A 142 -13.43 0.39 -16.28
CA ILE A 142 -12.89 1.47 -15.45
C ILE A 142 -13.84 2.67 -15.55
N PRO A 143 -14.07 3.40 -14.43
CA PRO A 143 -14.89 4.61 -14.46
C PRO A 143 -14.38 5.61 -15.50
N SER A 144 -15.30 6.32 -16.15
CA SER A 144 -14.95 7.32 -17.16
C SER A 144 -13.97 8.36 -16.63
N ALA A 145 -13.02 8.78 -17.47
CA ALA A 145 -12.06 9.83 -17.16
C ALA A 145 -12.80 11.18 -16.99
N SER A 146 -13.20 11.50 -15.77
CA SER A 146 -13.83 12.77 -15.41
C SER A 146 -13.06 13.46 -14.29
N LEU A 147 -13.16 14.79 -14.22
CA LEU A 147 -12.54 15.55 -13.14
C LEU A 147 -13.12 15.16 -11.77
N ALA A 148 -14.40 14.88 -11.69
CA ALA A 148 -15.06 14.43 -10.47
C ALA A 148 -14.47 13.11 -9.97
N ASN A 149 -14.36 12.09 -10.84
CA ASN A 149 -13.76 10.81 -10.50
C ASN A 149 -12.28 10.95 -10.12
N LEU A 150 -11.54 11.83 -10.78
CA LEU A 150 -10.15 12.15 -10.43
C LEU A 150 -10.05 12.73 -9.02
N LEU A 151 -10.88 13.71 -8.69
CA LEU A 151 -10.89 14.32 -7.35
C LEU A 151 -11.28 13.32 -6.26
N VAL A 152 -12.26 12.46 -6.52
CA VAL A 152 -12.65 11.38 -5.62
C VAL A 152 -11.49 10.40 -5.41
N ALA A 153 -10.79 10.00 -6.47
CA ALA A 153 -9.64 9.11 -6.38
C ALA A 153 -8.49 9.72 -5.56
N ILE A 154 -8.18 11.00 -5.80
CA ILE A 154 -7.16 11.72 -5.03
C ILE A 154 -7.57 11.85 -3.56
N ALA A 155 -8.82 12.23 -3.26
CA ALA A 155 -9.32 12.31 -1.91
C ALA A 155 -9.28 10.94 -1.20
N TYR A 156 -9.63 9.87 -1.92
CA TYR A 156 -9.52 8.51 -1.39
C TYR A 156 -8.06 8.15 -1.09
N LEU A 157 -7.10 8.47 -1.94
CA LEU A 157 -5.68 8.25 -1.66
C LEU A 157 -5.20 9.03 -0.43
N GLY A 158 -5.81 10.17 -0.15
CA GLY A 158 -5.48 11.01 1.00
C GLY A 158 -5.58 10.33 2.36
N HIS A 159 -6.39 9.26 2.50
CA HIS A 159 -6.49 8.53 3.77
C HIS A 159 -5.15 7.93 4.21
N TRP A 160 -4.24 7.59 3.27
CA TRP A 160 -2.92 7.05 3.59
C TRP A 160 -2.04 8.04 4.37
N PHE A 161 -2.24 9.35 4.19
CA PHE A 161 -1.56 10.40 4.96
C PHE A 161 -1.96 10.47 6.43
N VAL A 162 -3.02 9.77 6.81
CA VAL A 162 -3.45 9.62 8.21
C VAL A 162 -3.10 8.23 8.73
N VAL A 163 -3.38 7.20 7.94
CA VAL A 163 -3.18 5.79 8.34
C VAL A 163 -1.71 5.49 8.59
N ILE A 164 -0.82 5.89 7.68
CA ILE A 164 0.60 5.52 7.76
C ILE A 164 1.31 6.22 8.92
N PRO A 165 1.19 7.54 9.15
CA PRO A 165 1.74 8.18 10.34
C PRO A 165 1.21 7.57 11.64
N TRP A 166 -0.09 7.28 11.70
CA TRP A 166 -0.69 6.62 12.87
C TRP A 166 -0.07 5.25 13.15
N VAL A 167 0.04 4.41 12.11
CA VAL A 167 0.62 3.06 12.24
C VAL A 167 2.10 3.14 12.58
N THR A 168 2.86 4.05 11.98
CA THR A 168 4.27 4.26 12.28
C THR A 168 4.47 4.66 13.74
N LEU A 169 3.67 5.62 14.23
CA LEU A 169 3.70 6.03 15.63
C LEU A 169 3.36 4.86 16.56
N ARG A 170 2.29 4.12 16.25
CA ARG A 170 1.87 2.96 17.02
C ARG A 170 2.97 1.90 17.09
N MET A 171 3.59 1.55 15.95
CA MET A 171 4.67 0.55 15.89
C MET A 171 5.94 1.00 16.61
N SER A 172 6.16 2.31 16.74
CA SER A 172 7.30 2.86 17.52
C SER A 172 7.09 2.73 19.02
N LEU A 173 5.84 2.64 19.47
CA LEU A 173 5.48 2.62 20.89
C LEU A 173 4.98 1.26 21.40
N LEU A 174 4.46 0.42 20.51
CA LEU A 174 3.79 -0.83 20.86
C LEU A 174 4.40 -2.02 20.08
N PRO A 175 4.33 -3.25 20.61
CA PRO A 175 4.84 -4.42 19.93
C PRO A 175 4.10 -4.70 18.60
N LYS A 176 4.78 -5.43 17.71
CA LYS A 176 4.22 -5.90 16.44
C LYS A 176 2.91 -6.68 16.66
N ARG A 177 1.95 -6.47 15.78
CA ARG A 177 0.77 -7.34 15.70
C ARG A 177 1.12 -8.53 14.83
N LEU A 178 0.98 -9.72 15.38
CA LEU A 178 1.18 -10.99 14.67
C LEU A 178 -0.17 -11.70 14.39
N VAL A 179 -1.27 -11.19 14.99
CA VAL A 179 -2.59 -11.79 14.84
C VAL A 179 -3.31 -11.18 13.66
N TRP A 180 -3.69 -12.03 12.72
CA TRP A 180 -4.49 -11.65 11.56
C TRP A 180 -5.94 -11.34 12.00
N ALA A 181 -6.32 -10.07 12.00
CA ALA A 181 -7.69 -9.65 12.28
C ALA A 181 -8.51 -9.73 10.98
N LYS A 182 -9.44 -10.71 10.92
CA LYS A 182 -10.36 -10.86 9.79
C LYS A 182 -11.14 -9.57 9.55
N THR A 183 -11.17 -9.10 8.31
CA THR A 183 -12.02 -7.98 7.90
C THR A 183 -13.46 -8.49 7.83
N SER A 184 -14.43 -7.80 8.45
CA SER A 184 -15.84 -8.10 8.24
C SER A 184 -16.26 -7.64 6.85
N HIS A 185 -16.70 -8.57 6.02
CA HIS A 185 -17.39 -8.30 4.76
C HIS A 185 -18.89 -8.26 5.02
N GLY A 186 -19.67 -7.56 4.17
CA GLY A 186 -21.12 -7.49 4.32
C GLY A 186 -21.74 -8.87 4.16
N GLN A 187 -22.80 -9.16 4.90
CA GLN A 187 -23.60 -10.39 4.97
C GLN A 187 -22.77 -11.69 4.91
N GLU A 188 -22.50 -12.25 6.10
CA GLU A 188 -22.21 -13.68 6.19
C GLU A 188 -23.43 -14.43 5.67
N HIS A 189 -23.40 -14.90 4.43
CA HIS A 189 -24.34 -15.93 3.99
C HIS A 189 -24.04 -17.17 4.85
N PRO A 190 -24.99 -17.71 5.62
CA PRO A 190 -24.79 -18.96 6.30
C PRO A 190 -24.48 -20.01 5.23
N VAL A 191 -23.31 -20.64 5.35
CA VAL A 191 -22.95 -21.79 4.56
C VAL A 191 -24.02 -22.83 4.86
N GLN A 192 -24.94 -23.06 3.92
CA GLN A 192 -25.86 -24.18 4.00
C GLN A 192 -25.03 -25.45 3.89
N ALA A 193 -25.03 -26.20 4.99
CA ALA A 193 -24.42 -27.51 5.09
C ALA A 193 -25.18 -28.55 4.27
#